data_f70fbce69cdf950cf0283c51d6347e84
#
_entry.id   f70fbce69cdf950cf0283c51d6347e84
#
_cell.length_a   1.000
_cell.length_b   1.000
_cell.length_c   1.000
_cell.angle_alpha   90.00
_cell.angle_beta   90.00
_cell.angle_gamma   90.00
#
_symmetry.space_group_name_H-M   'P 1'
#
loop_
_entity.id
_entity.type
_entity.pdbx_description
1 polymer ?
#
loop_
_entity_poly.entity_id
_entity_poly.type
_entity_poly.pdbx_seq_one_letter_code
_entity_poly.pdbx_strand_id
1 'polypeptide(L)'
;MKAHIRWLDGMAFEVESGSGHRQTVDGPPDLGGQERGPRPMELLLEGLGSCSAVDVVHILQRGRHAVSDCTVEVDAKRADTPPKVFTSIHLHFRVSGEALKPAAVARAVQLSADKYCSASLMLAKAAELTHSHETIDTAKTG
;
A
#
# COMPACT_ATOMS: atom_id res chain seq x y z
N MET A 1 -4.23 15.52 -11.71
CA MET A 1 -2.98 14.82 -11.38
C MET A 1 -2.29 14.37 -12.66
N LYS A 2 -0.96 14.34 -12.65
CA LYS A 2 -0.18 13.97 -13.84
C LYS A 2 0.99 13.09 -13.42
N ALA A 3 1.49 12.29 -14.37
CA ALA A 3 2.73 11.54 -14.24
C ALA A 3 3.44 11.59 -15.59
N HIS A 4 4.75 11.55 -15.57
CA HIS A 4 5.59 11.54 -16.76
C HIS A 4 6.48 10.31 -16.70
N ILE A 5 6.48 9.51 -17.76
CA ILE A 5 7.23 8.27 -17.83
C ILE A 5 8.15 8.33 -19.05
N ARG A 6 9.44 8.15 -18.82
CA ARG A 6 10.43 8.23 -19.88
C ARG A 6 11.31 6.97 -19.91
N TRP A 7 11.46 6.41 -21.10
CA TRP A 7 12.33 5.27 -21.30
C TRP A 7 13.80 5.67 -21.12
N LEU A 8 14.54 4.89 -20.34
CA LEU A 8 15.98 5.08 -20.14
C LEU A 8 16.78 4.19 -21.09
N ASP A 9 16.77 2.91 -20.81
CA ASP A 9 17.38 1.88 -21.63
C ASP A 9 16.83 0.52 -21.19
N GLY A 10 17.02 -0.53 -22.01
CA GLY A 10 16.50 -1.85 -21.69
C GLY A 10 15.00 -1.79 -21.46
N MET A 11 14.54 -2.24 -20.29
CA MET A 11 13.13 -2.16 -19.85
C MET A 11 12.96 -1.18 -18.69
N ALA A 12 13.96 -0.32 -18.45
CA ALA A 12 13.91 0.65 -17.36
C ALA A 12 13.34 1.98 -17.81
N PHE A 13 12.54 2.57 -16.94
CA PHE A 13 11.90 3.87 -17.14
C PHE A 13 12.12 4.76 -15.93
N GLU A 14 12.24 6.06 -16.16
CA GLU A 14 12.13 7.04 -15.09
C GLU A 14 10.68 7.48 -15.00
N VAL A 15 10.11 7.42 -13.83
CA VAL A 15 8.75 7.90 -13.58
C VAL A 15 8.82 9.11 -12.67
N GLU A 16 8.08 10.17 -13.04
CA GLU A 16 8.02 11.42 -12.29
C GLU A 16 6.57 11.73 -11.97
N SER A 17 6.27 11.90 -10.69
CA SER A 17 4.94 12.32 -10.26
C SER A 17 4.71 13.81 -10.53
N GLY A 18 3.45 14.21 -10.61
CA GLY A 18 3.10 15.62 -10.72
C GLY A 18 3.62 16.48 -9.56
N SER A 19 3.93 15.86 -8.41
CA SER A 19 4.54 16.53 -7.26
C SER A 19 6.07 16.65 -7.36
N GLY A 20 6.68 16.18 -8.45
CA GLY A 20 8.11 16.35 -8.71
C GLY A 20 9.03 15.26 -8.17
N HIS A 21 8.46 14.13 -7.73
CA HIS A 21 9.25 13.00 -7.21
C HIS A 21 9.55 12.01 -8.32
N ARG A 22 10.79 11.52 -8.36
CA ARG A 22 11.28 10.62 -9.39
C ARG A 22 11.73 9.29 -8.81
N GLN A 23 11.51 8.22 -9.58
CA GLN A 23 12.10 6.92 -9.30
C GLN A 23 12.29 6.15 -10.60
N THR A 24 13.15 5.14 -10.54
CA THR A 24 13.34 4.22 -11.65
C THR A 24 12.40 3.04 -11.48
N VAL A 25 11.74 2.65 -12.57
CA VAL A 25 10.89 1.47 -12.67
C VAL A 25 11.48 0.56 -13.71
N ASP A 26 11.50 -0.75 -13.46
CA ASP A 26 12.04 -1.69 -14.42
C ASP A 26 11.01 -2.79 -14.73
N GLY A 27 11.07 -3.31 -15.93
CA GLY A 27 10.22 -4.42 -16.33
C GLY A 27 10.63 -5.73 -15.66
N PRO A 28 9.80 -6.77 -15.77
CA PRO A 28 10.14 -8.08 -15.21
C PRO A 28 11.35 -8.69 -15.93
N PRO A 29 12.14 -9.53 -15.24
CA PRO A 29 13.34 -10.13 -15.80
C PRO A 29 13.11 -10.93 -17.09
N ASP A 30 11.96 -11.59 -17.22
CA ASP A 30 11.61 -12.35 -18.44
C ASP A 30 11.38 -11.46 -19.67
N LEU A 31 11.16 -10.16 -19.48
CA LEU A 31 11.09 -9.18 -20.57
C LEU A 31 12.38 -8.36 -20.73
N GLY A 32 13.43 -8.69 -19.98
CA GLY A 32 14.71 -8.00 -20.04
C GLY A 32 14.97 -7.01 -18.91
N GLY A 33 14.15 -7.04 -17.87
CA GLY A 33 14.38 -6.22 -16.68
C GLY A 33 15.63 -6.63 -15.93
N GLN A 34 16.29 -5.65 -15.29
CA GLN A 34 17.59 -5.82 -14.62
C GLN A 34 17.52 -5.47 -13.12
N GLU A 35 16.35 -5.52 -12.53
CA GLU A 35 16.14 -5.23 -11.09
C GLU A 35 16.65 -3.83 -10.68
N ARG A 36 16.52 -2.85 -11.57
CA ARG A 36 16.96 -1.47 -11.32
C ARG A 36 15.93 -0.65 -10.54
N GLY A 37 14.75 -1.18 -10.35
CA GLY A 37 13.68 -0.55 -9.61
C GLY A 37 12.49 -1.50 -9.49
N PRO A 38 11.42 -1.07 -8.81
CA PRO A 38 10.22 -1.88 -8.69
C PRO A 38 9.58 -2.12 -10.06
N ARG A 39 8.82 -3.18 -10.15
CA ARG A 39 8.03 -3.51 -11.34
C ARG A 39 6.75 -2.67 -11.36
N PRO A 40 6.21 -2.37 -12.54
CA PRO A 40 4.99 -1.55 -12.64
C PRO A 40 3.82 -2.07 -11.78
N MET A 41 3.58 -3.36 -11.76
CA MET A 41 2.49 -3.92 -10.96
C MET A 41 2.75 -3.83 -9.46
N GLU A 42 4.01 -3.84 -9.03
CA GLU A 42 4.38 -3.62 -7.64
C GLU A 42 4.01 -2.21 -7.18
N LEU A 43 4.13 -1.21 -8.07
CA LEU A 43 3.74 0.17 -7.74
C LEU A 43 2.26 0.29 -7.39
N LEU A 44 1.39 -0.52 -7.97
CA LEU A 44 -0.03 -0.53 -7.62
C LEU A 44 -0.23 -0.99 -6.18
N LEU A 45 0.52 -2.00 -5.75
CA LEU A 45 0.45 -2.51 -4.38
C LEU A 45 1.07 -1.52 -3.39
N GLU A 46 2.17 -0.89 -3.76
CA GLU A 46 2.81 0.15 -2.94
C GLU A 46 1.88 1.34 -2.77
N GLY A 47 1.21 1.76 -3.85
CA GLY A 47 0.22 2.82 -3.81
C GLY A 47 -0.96 2.47 -2.92
N LEU A 48 -1.49 1.25 -3.03
CA LEU A 48 -2.58 0.77 -2.20
C LEU A 48 -2.19 0.75 -0.72
N GLY A 49 -1.07 0.12 -0.39
CA GLY A 49 -0.61 -0.01 1.00
C GLY A 49 -0.34 1.34 1.65
N SER A 50 0.35 2.23 0.95
CA SER A 50 0.67 3.56 1.48
C SER A 50 -0.58 4.44 1.60
N CYS A 51 -1.49 4.38 0.64
CA CYS A 51 -2.76 5.11 0.70
C CYS A 51 -3.57 4.70 1.93
N SER A 52 -3.67 3.39 2.18
CA SER A 52 -4.36 2.86 3.35
C SER A 52 -3.67 3.23 4.66
N ALA A 53 -2.33 3.16 4.69
CA ALA A 53 -1.55 3.49 5.88
C ALA A 53 -1.70 4.97 6.26
N VAL A 54 -1.67 5.86 5.29
CA VAL A 54 -1.90 7.30 5.53
C VAL A 54 -3.24 7.52 6.22
N ASP A 55 -4.30 6.88 5.74
CA ASP A 55 -5.63 7.00 6.34
C ASP A 55 -5.65 6.50 7.78
N VAL A 56 -5.09 5.32 8.03
CA VAL A 56 -5.10 4.70 9.37
C VAL A 56 -4.38 5.60 10.37
N VAL A 57 -3.18 6.06 10.02
CA VAL A 57 -2.41 6.95 10.89
C VAL A 57 -3.16 8.27 11.12
N HIS A 58 -3.69 8.85 10.04
CA HIS A 58 -4.41 10.12 10.13
C HIS A 58 -5.66 10.02 11.01
N ILE A 59 -6.46 8.97 10.83
CA ILE A 59 -7.67 8.73 11.63
C ILE A 59 -7.31 8.58 13.11
N LEU A 60 -6.27 7.80 13.41
CA LEU A 60 -5.84 7.57 14.80
C LEU A 60 -5.30 8.86 15.43
N GLN A 61 -4.52 9.65 14.70
CA GLN A 61 -4.03 10.93 15.19
C GLN A 61 -5.16 11.91 15.45
N ARG A 62 -6.15 11.97 14.58
CA ARG A 62 -7.33 12.82 14.79
C ARG A 62 -8.14 12.39 16.01
N GLY A 63 -8.15 11.10 16.32
CA GLY A 63 -8.75 10.56 17.52
C GLY A 63 -7.89 10.73 18.78
N ARG A 64 -6.76 11.44 18.65
CA ARG A 64 -5.81 11.70 19.74
C ARG A 64 -5.15 10.42 20.29
N HIS A 65 -5.00 9.42 19.47
CA HIS A 65 -4.26 8.21 19.83
C HIS A 65 -2.77 8.41 19.55
N ALA A 66 -1.93 7.94 20.46
CA ALA A 66 -0.48 8.05 20.36
C ALA A 66 0.08 6.92 19.49
N VAL A 67 0.09 7.13 18.18
CA VAL A 67 0.65 6.17 17.22
C VAL A 67 2.14 6.40 17.10
N SER A 68 2.93 5.35 17.28
CA SER A 68 4.40 5.41 17.16
C SER A 68 4.93 4.66 15.95
N ASP A 69 4.17 3.69 15.42
CA ASP A 69 4.57 2.94 14.24
C ASP A 69 3.34 2.38 13.53
N CYS A 70 3.43 2.26 12.22
CA CYS A 70 2.41 1.63 11.40
C CYS A 70 3.07 0.95 10.22
N THR A 71 2.90 -0.36 10.11
CA THR A 71 3.36 -1.11 8.95
C THR A 71 2.19 -1.77 8.26
N VAL A 72 2.28 -1.89 6.95
CA VAL A 72 1.28 -2.59 6.14
C VAL A 72 2.03 -3.57 5.23
N GLU A 73 1.69 -4.84 5.36
CA GLU A 73 2.14 -5.85 4.41
C GLU A 73 1.02 -6.10 3.41
N VAL A 74 1.36 -6.04 2.14
CA VAL A 74 0.42 -6.28 1.04
C VAL A 74 0.82 -7.55 0.33
N ASP A 75 -0.08 -8.53 0.30
CA ASP A 75 0.13 -9.80 -0.36
C ASP A 75 -0.95 -9.98 -1.43
N ALA A 76 -0.54 -10.22 -2.66
CA ALA A 76 -1.46 -10.28 -3.79
C ALA A 76 -1.23 -11.53 -4.63
N LYS A 77 -2.32 -12.03 -5.20
CA LYS A 77 -2.31 -13.11 -6.19
C LYS A 77 -2.71 -12.55 -7.53
N ARG A 78 -2.07 -13.04 -8.57
CA ARG A 78 -2.33 -12.66 -9.95
C ARG A 78 -2.95 -13.82 -10.73
N ALA A 79 -3.68 -13.51 -11.80
CA ALA A 79 -4.18 -14.52 -12.72
C ALA A 79 -3.04 -15.33 -13.35
N ASP A 80 -3.29 -16.59 -13.63
CA ASP A 80 -2.27 -17.50 -14.19
C ASP A 80 -1.95 -17.21 -15.66
N THR A 81 -2.88 -16.59 -16.37
CA THR A 81 -2.74 -16.30 -17.80
C THR A 81 -2.75 -14.80 -18.07
N PRO A 82 -2.06 -14.34 -19.13
CA PRO A 82 -2.09 -12.93 -19.52
C PRO A 82 -3.51 -12.46 -19.93
N PRO A 83 -3.85 -11.21 -19.58
CA PRO A 83 -3.10 -10.31 -18.72
C PRO A 83 -3.20 -10.76 -17.27
N LYS A 84 -2.03 -10.85 -16.60
CA LYS A 84 -1.95 -11.33 -15.23
C LYS A 84 -2.38 -10.25 -14.23
N VAL A 85 -3.68 -9.99 -14.21
CA VAL A 85 -4.29 -9.01 -13.30
C VAL A 85 -4.28 -9.55 -11.87
N PHE A 86 -4.39 -8.65 -10.90
CA PHE A 86 -4.59 -9.07 -9.52
C PHE A 86 -5.98 -9.69 -9.36
N THR A 87 -6.03 -10.86 -8.72
CA THR A 87 -7.28 -11.56 -8.41
C THR A 87 -7.68 -11.41 -6.95
N SER A 88 -6.69 -11.38 -6.04
CA SER A 88 -6.93 -11.12 -4.64
C SER A 88 -5.77 -10.32 -4.05
N ILE A 89 -6.07 -9.42 -3.11
CA ILE A 89 -5.10 -8.60 -2.42
C ILE A 89 -5.46 -8.58 -0.94
N HIS A 90 -4.49 -8.90 -0.10
CA HIS A 90 -4.67 -8.85 1.35
C HIS A 90 -3.73 -7.81 1.96
N LEU A 91 -4.26 -6.94 2.81
CA LEU A 91 -3.49 -5.96 3.56
C LEU A 91 -3.50 -6.35 5.03
N HIS A 92 -2.31 -6.46 5.62
CA HIS A 92 -2.16 -6.71 7.05
C HIS A 92 -1.50 -5.50 7.71
N PHE A 93 -2.20 -4.89 8.66
CA PHE A 93 -1.75 -3.69 9.38
C PHE A 93 -1.18 -4.08 10.74
N ARG A 94 -0.02 -3.53 11.07
CA ARG A 94 0.52 -3.59 12.44
C ARG A 94 0.69 -2.16 12.93
N VAL A 95 -0.04 -1.81 13.98
CA VAL A 95 -0.05 -0.45 14.51
C VAL A 95 0.39 -0.47 15.97
N SER A 96 1.40 0.33 16.28
CA SER A 96 1.96 0.43 17.62
C SER A 96 1.72 1.80 18.21
N GLY A 97 1.56 1.87 19.50
CA GLY A 97 1.42 3.13 20.21
C GLY A 97 1.19 2.93 21.69
N GLU A 98 1.45 3.99 22.47
CA GLU A 98 1.24 3.97 23.90
C GLU A 98 -0.26 4.03 24.22
N ALA A 99 -0.73 3.07 25.01
CA ALA A 99 -2.15 2.93 25.38
C ALA A 99 -3.08 2.86 24.17
N LEU A 100 -2.59 2.34 23.07
CA LEU A 100 -3.36 2.22 21.84
C LEU A 100 -4.41 1.13 21.98
N LYS A 101 -5.66 1.47 21.66
CA LYS A 101 -6.80 0.57 21.83
C LYS A 101 -7.04 -0.24 20.55
N PRO A 102 -7.15 -1.58 20.65
CA PRO A 102 -7.47 -2.41 19.48
C PRO A 102 -8.73 -1.98 18.74
N ALA A 103 -9.77 -1.56 19.46
CA ALA A 103 -11.02 -1.09 18.84
C ALA A 103 -10.82 0.16 17.98
N ALA A 104 -9.93 1.06 18.39
CA ALA A 104 -9.61 2.26 17.64
C ALA A 104 -8.87 1.90 16.33
N VAL A 105 -7.94 0.96 16.40
CA VAL A 105 -7.21 0.47 15.22
C VAL A 105 -8.17 -0.24 14.26
N ALA A 106 -9.01 -1.11 14.78
CA ALA A 106 -10.01 -1.83 13.97
C ALA A 106 -10.92 -0.85 13.22
N ARG A 107 -11.38 0.19 13.90
CA ARG A 107 -12.22 1.22 13.29
C ARG A 107 -11.48 2.01 12.20
N ALA A 108 -10.23 2.39 12.47
CA ALA A 108 -9.42 3.13 11.49
C ALA A 108 -9.19 2.32 10.22
N VAL A 109 -8.85 1.03 10.36
CA VAL A 109 -8.67 0.12 9.23
C VAL A 109 -9.97 -0.03 8.44
N GLN A 110 -11.09 -0.22 9.13
CA GLN A 110 -12.40 -0.38 8.49
C GLN A 110 -12.81 0.87 7.73
N LEU A 111 -12.63 2.05 8.32
CA LEU A 111 -12.96 3.33 7.66
C LEU A 111 -12.09 3.57 6.43
N SER A 112 -10.80 3.25 6.50
CA SER A 112 -9.92 3.35 5.35
C SER A 112 -10.42 2.45 4.22
N ALA A 113 -10.68 1.18 4.51
CA ALA A 113 -11.09 0.21 3.51
C ALA A 113 -12.43 0.55 2.85
N ASP A 114 -13.41 0.99 3.64
CA ASP A 114 -14.78 1.17 3.17
C ASP A 114 -15.09 2.56 2.65
N LYS A 115 -14.33 3.57 3.06
CA LYS A 115 -14.75 4.96 2.83
C LYS A 115 -13.65 5.89 2.31
N TYR A 116 -12.43 5.81 2.83
CA TYR A 116 -11.44 6.85 2.60
C TYR A 116 -10.31 6.49 1.65
N CYS A 117 -9.89 5.23 1.59
CA CYS A 117 -8.78 4.86 0.72
C CYS A 117 -9.23 4.78 -0.74
N SER A 118 -8.86 5.78 -1.53
CA SER A 118 -9.18 5.83 -2.95
C SER A 118 -8.67 4.61 -3.71
N ALA A 119 -7.46 4.17 -3.40
CA ALA A 119 -6.85 3.01 -4.05
C ALA A 119 -7.62 1.72 -3.70
N SER A 120 -8.02 1.54 -2.44
CA SER A 120 -8.82 0.37 -2.03
C SER A 120 -10.16 0.32 -2.76
N LEU A 121 -10.86 1.45 -2.83
CA LEU A 121 -12.16 1.52 -3.48
C LEU A 121 -12.06 1.25 -4.99
N MET A 122 -10.99 1.71 -5.62
CA MET A 122 -10.75 1.44 -7.04
C MET A 122 -10.39 -0.02 -7.29
N LEU A 123 -9.42 -0.55 -6.56
CA LEU A 123 -8.92 -1.90 -6.78
C LEU A 123 -9.92 -2.98 -6.35
N ALA A 124 -10.79 -2.70 -5.39
CA ALA A 124 -11.86 -3.61 -4.99
C ALA A 124 -12.85 -3.91 -6.11
N LYS A 125 -12.90 -3.07 -7.13
CA LYS A 125 -13.74 -3.32 -8.32
C LYS A 125 -13.12 -4.35 -9.27
N ALA A 126 -11.83 -4.59 -9.16
CA ALA A 126 -11.08 -5.49 -10.04
C ALA A 126 -10.63 -6.77 -9.33
N ALA A 127 -10.42 -6.74 -8.03
CA ALA A 127 -9.87 -7.84 -7.25
C ALA A 127 -10.58 -7.95 -5.90
N GLU A 128 -10.51 -9.14 -5.30
CA GLU A 128 -11.01 -9.35 -3.94
C GLU A 128 -10.00 -8.75 -2.96
N LEU A 129 -10.41 -7.71 -2.23
CA LEU A 129 -9.61 -7.08 -1.19
C LEU A 129 -10.05 -7.56 0.19
N THR A 130 -9.07 -8.00 0.97
CA THR A 130 -9.28 -8.35 2.38
C THR A 130 -8.25 -7.63 3.24
N HIS A 131 -8.53 -7.49 4.53
CA HIS A 131 -7.60 -6.86 5.46
C HIS A 131 -7.68 -7.50 6.84
N SER A 132 -6.57 -7.42 7.55
CA SER A 132 -6.45 -7.84 8.94
C SER A 132 -5.56 -6.83 9.66
N HIS A 133 -5.57 -6.85 10.97
CA HIS A 133 -4.78 -5.93 11.76
C HIS A 133 -4.37 -6.52 13.10
N GLU A 134 -3.28 -5.99 13.65
CA GLU A 134 -2.90 -6.22 15.03
C GLU A 134 -2.48 -4.91 15.66
N THR A 135 -2.70 -4.80 16.95
CA THR A 135 -2.41 -3.61 17.74
C THR A 135 -1.35 -3.96 18.78
N ILE A 136 -0.31 -3.13 18.87
CA ILE A 136 0.78 -3.31 19.83
C ILE A 136 0.75 -2.12 20.77
N ASP A 137 0.42 -2.38 22.04
CA ASP A 137 0.46 -1.36 23.09
C ASP A 137 1.86 -1.30 23.69
N THR A 138 2.59 -0.25 23.37
CA THR A 138 3.99 -0.09 23.82
C THR A 138 4.09 0.25 25.30
N ALA A 139 3.01 0.69 25.94
CA ALA A 139 3.01 0.96 27.38
C ALA A 139 3.03 -0.33 28.22
N LYS A 140 2.71 -1.48 27.62
CA LYS A 140 2.67 -2.78 28.30
C LYS A 140 3.98 -3.56 28.19
N THR A 141 5.02 -2.96 27.67
CA THR A 141 6.35 -3.59 27.62
C THR A 141 7.02 -3.45 28.98
N GLY A 142 6.88 -4.43 29.77
CA GLY A 142 7.53 -4.44 31.08
C GLY A 142 7.89 -5.81 31.53
#